data_ebd1daff5d615be1aa8c2978cd9e79ff
#
_entry.id   ebd1daff5d615be1aa8c2978cd9e79ff
#
_cell.length_a   1.000
_cell.length_b   1.000
_cell.length_c   1.000
_cell.angle_alpha   90.00
_cell.angle_beta   90.00
_cell.angle_gamma   90.00
#
_symmetry.space_group_name_H-M   'P 1'
#
loop_
_entity.id
_entity.type
_entity.pdbx_description
1 polymer ?
#
loop_
_entity_poly.entity_id
_entity_poly.type
_entity_poly.pdbx_seq_one_letter_code
_entity_poly.pdbx_strand_id
1 'polypeptide(L)'
;FAIAHIRGGQDMGRDWYDNGRMMNKLNTFFDFIDCTKGLLKKNYGNKEKVYAMGGSAGGLLMGAVINIEPNLYKGIVSAVPFVDVLTTMSDKSIPLTTFEYKEWGNPAIKKEYFYIKNYSPYDNIDFKPYPAVLVTSSLFDSQVQYFEPAKYVPKLREHTTSKNPILLKMNLIG
;
A
#
# COMPACT_ATOMS: atom_id res chain seq x y z
N PHE A 1 -15.47 9.72 9.50
CA PHE A 1 -14.03 9.42 9.52
C PHE A 1 -13.78 8.28 10.50
N ALA A 2 -12.99 7.30 10.13
CA ALA A 2 -12.60 6.18 10.96
C ALA A 2 -11.09 5.92 10.82
N ILE A 3 -10.46 5.46 11.88
CA ILE A 3 -9.08 4.99 11.90
C ILE A 3 -9.11 3.51 12.25
N ALA A 4 -8.50 2.67 11.42
CA ALA A 4 -8.39 1.25 11.67
C ALA A 4 -7.04 0.95 12.34
N HIS A 5 -7.06 0.48 13.57
CA HIS A 5 -5.87 0.00 14.29
C HIS A 5 -5.56 -1.44 13.87
N ILE A 6 -4.97 -1.57 12.68
CA ILE A 6 -4.68 -2.86 12.04
C ILE A 6 -3.42 -3.49 12.61
N ARG A 7 -3.28 -4.82 12.50
CA ARG A 7 -2.03 -5.51 12.84
C ARG A 7 -0.86 -4.96 12.03
N GLY A 8 0.30 -4.87 12.67
CA GLY A 8 1.48 -4.16 12.17
C GLY A 8 1.68 -2.79 12.80
N GLY A 9 0.60 -2.18 13.38
CA GLY A 9 0.71 -1.10 14.35
C GLY A 9 0.91 -1.63 15.79
N GLN A 10 1.17 -0.73 16.74
CA GLN A 10 1.32 -1.10 18.16
C GLN A 10 0.15 -0.63 19.04
N ASP A 11 -0.91 -0.14 18.44
CA ASP A 11 -2.06 0.43 19.17
C ASP A 11 -2.70 -0.60 20.13
N MET A 12 -2.63 -1.88 19.81
CA MET A 12 -3.13 -2.99 20.62
C MET A 12 -2.00 -3.81 21.28
N GLY A 13 -0.80 -3.24 21.38
CA GLY A 13 0.35 -3.85 22.03
C GLY A 13 1.31 -4.59 21.10
N ARG A 14 2.33 -5.21 21.67
CA ARG A 14 3.44 -5.82 20.93
C ARG A 14 3.02 -6.97 20.04
N ASP A 15 2.15 -7.84 20.52
CA ASP A 15 1.65 -8.98 19.74
C ASP A 15 0.90 -8.52 18.48
N TRP A 16 0.22 -7.37 18.56
CA TRP A 16 -0.47 -6.76 17.44
C TRP A 16 0.50 -6.36 16.33
N TYR A 17 1.62 -5.76 16.69
CA TYR A 17 2.70 -5.43 15.78
C TYR A 17 3.33 -6.68 15.17
N ASP A 18 3.74 -7.66 15.99
CA ASP A 18 4.45 -8.85 15.52
C ASP A 18 3.57 -9.72 14.58
N ASN A 19 2.26 -9.67 14.75
CA ASN A 19 1.30 -10.37 13.88
C ASN A 19 0.94 -9.61 12.59
N GLY A 20 1.58 -8.49 12.29
CA GLY A 20 1.38 -7.70 11.07
C GLY A 20 2.66 -7.31 10.35
N ARG A 21 3.81 -7.92 10.67
CA ARG A 21 5.10 -7.66 10.02
C ARG A 21 5.71 -8.92 9.39
N MET A 22 6.73 -8.75 8.57
CA MET A 22 7.45 -9.84 7.91
C MET A 22 6.49 -10.86 7.27
N MET A 23 6.60 -12.13 7.65
CA MET A 23 5.78 -13.22 7.11
C MET A 23 4.29 -13.17 7.55
N ASN A 24 3.91 -12.19 8.35
CA ASN A 24 2.54 -11.94 8.76
C ASN A 24 1.94 -10.67 8.12
N LYS A 25 2.67 -10.01 7.20
CA LYS A 25 2.28 -8.71 6.62
C LYS A 25 0.91 -8.69 5.95
N LEU A 26 0.49 -9.78 5.37
CA LEU A 26 -0.85 -9.90 4.75
C LEU A 26 -1.98 -9.64 5.74
N ASN A 27 -1.78 -9.93 7.03
CA ASN A 27 -2.78 -9.64 8.06
C ASN A 27 -3.13 -8.14 8.13
N THR A 28 -2.15 -7.26 7.93
CA THR A 28 -2.35 -5.80 7.88
C THR A 28 -3.41 -5.42 6.82
N PHE A 29 -3.32 -6.01 5.64
CA PHE A 29 -4.19 -5.69 4.51
C PHE A 29 -5.60 -6.26 4.70
N PHE A 30 -5.68 -7.49 5.16
CA PHE A 30 -6.97 -8.13 5.44
C PHE A 30 -7.69 -7.44 6.60
N ASP A 31 -7.00 -7.05 7.66
CA ASP A 31 -7.61 -6.31 8.77
C ASP A 31 -8.25 -5.01 8.31
N PHE A 32 -7.59 -4.26 7.42
CA PHE A 32 -8.13 -3.01 6.89
C PHE A 32 -9.38 -3.23 6.02
N ILE A 33 -9.34 -4.26 5.17
CA ILE A 33 -10.48 -4.68 4.34
C ILE A 33 -11.65 -5.09 5.23
N ASP A 34 -11.40 -5.92 6.25
CA ASP A 34 -12.43 -6.44 7.15
C ASP A 34 -13.02 -5.34 8.04
N CYS A 35 -12.20 -4.40 8.53
CA CYS A 35 -12.69 -3.19 9.19
C CYS A 35 -13.63 -2.39 8.29
N THR A 36 -13.25 -2.17 7.03
CA THR A 36 -14.09 -1.46 6.08
C THR A 36 -15.42 -2.19 5.85
N LYS A 37 -15.37 -3.50 5.59
CA LYS A 37 -16.58 -4.33 5.42
C LYS A 37 -17.45 -4.35 6.70
N GLY A 38 -16.81 -4.41 7.87
CA GLY A 38 -17.48 -4.37 9.16
C GLY A 38 -18.25 -3.06 9.42
N LEU A 39 -17.63 -1.92 9.08
CA LEU A 39 -18.29 -0.61 9.18
C LEU A 39 -19.48 -0.50 8.22
N LEU A 40 -19.34 -0.98 7.00
CA LEU A 40 -20.44 -1.00 6.02
C LEU A 40 -21.59 -1.91 6.49
N LYS A 41 -21.29 -3.09 7.01
CA LYS A 41 -22.29 -4.01 7.56
C LYS A 41 -23.08 -3.41 8.72
N LYS A 42 -22.43 -2.53 9.50
CA LYS A 42 -23.05 -1.81 10.62
C LYS A 42 -23.71 -0.49 10.21
N ASN A 43 -23.81 -0.20 8.91
CA ASN A 43 -24.40 1.02 8.35
C ASN A 43 -23.71 2.33 8.80
N TYR A 44 -22.42 2.31 9.14
CA TYR A 44 -21.64 3.53 9.43
C TYR A 44 -21.24 4.31 8.17
N GLY A 45 -21.52 3.77 6.98
CA GLY A 45 -21.22 4.41 5.71
C GLY A 45 -22.01 3.82 4.55
N ASN A 46 -21.87 4.46 3.39
CA ASN A 46 -22.47 4.00 2.14
C ASN A 46 -21.36 3.41 1.26
N LYS A 47 -21.52 2.17 0.78
CA LYS A 47 -20.55 1.48 -0.08
C LYS A 47 -20.16 2.26 -1.34
N GLU A 48 -21.04 3.13 -1.84
CA GLU A 48 -20.77 3.98 -3.00
C GLU A 48 -19.96 5.24 -2.65
N LYS A 49 -19.62 5.45 -1.37
CA LYS A 49 -18.92 6.64 -0.87
C LYS A 49 -17.81 6.26 0.13
N VAL A 50 -17.19 5.09 -0.03
CA VAL A 50 -16.05 4.68 0.79
C VAL A 50 -14.77 5.20 0.16
N TYR A 51 -14.03 5.99 0.91
CA TYR A 51 -12.72 6.50 0.53
C TYR A 51 -11.71 6.07 1.58
N ALA A 52 -10.47 5.81 1.17
CA ALA A 52 -9.40 5.52 2.09
C ALA A 52 -8.15 6.33 1.78
N MET A 53 -7.32 6.56 2.79
CA MET A 53 -6.05 7.25 2.61
C MET A 53 -4.96 6.66 3.49
N GLY A 54 -3.74 6.69 2.98
CA GLY A 54 -2.56 6.26 3.71
C GLY A 54 -1.30 6.85 3.12
N GLY A 55 -0.28 7.00 3.95
CA GLY A 55 1.02 7.55 3.54
C GLY A 55 2.17 6.60 3.86
N SER A 56 3.27 6.64 3.08
CA SER A 56 4.47 5.82 3.29
C SER A 56 4.11 4.32 3.34
N ALA A 57 4.32 3.65 4.46
CA ALA A 57 3.83 2.28 4.72
C ALA A 57 2.29 2.17 4.61
N GLY A 58 1.54 3.23 4.95
CA GLY A 58 0.11 3.31 4.68
C GLY A 58 -0.22 3.45 3.19
N GLY A 59 0.70 3.96 2.38
CA GLY A 59 0.62 3.93 0.92
C GLY A 59 0.80 2.52 0.36
N LEU A 60 1.67 1.69 0.94
CA LEU A 60 1.72 0.26 0.67
C LEU A 60 0.38 -0.40 0.97
N LEU A 61 -0.22 -0.11 2.14
CA LEU A 61 -1.55 -0.58 2.49
C LEU A 61 -2.58 -0.21 1.41
N MET A 62 -2.60 1.05 0.98
CA MET A 62 -3.53 1.52 -0.07
C MET A 62 -3.35 0.74 -1.39
N GLY A 63 -2.11 0.58 -1.84
CA GLY A 63 -1.81 -0.19 -3.06
C GLY A 63 -2.21 -1.66 -2.96
N ALA A 64 -1.93 -2.30 -1.81
CA ALA A 64 -2.27 -3.70 -1.59
C ALA A 64 -3.80 -3.94 -1.54
N VAL A 65 -4.54 -3.10 -0.81
CA VAL A 65 -6.00 -3.31 -0.67
C VAL A 65 -6.76 -3.10 -1.98
N ILE A 66 -6.34 -2.19 -2.86
CA ILE A 66 -6.99 -2.05 -4.17
C ILE A 66 -6.61 -3.17 -5.15
N ASN A 67 -5.46 -3.81 -4.96
CA ASN A 67 -5.13 -5.03 -5.70
C ASN A 67 -5.98 -6.23 -5.25
N ILE A 68 -6.31 -6.32 -3.96
CA ILE A 68 -7.10 -7.41 -3.37
C ILE A 68 -8.60 -7.18 -3.61
N GLU A 69 -9.11 -5.99 -3.29
CA GLU A 69 -10.54 -5.65 -3.33
C GLU A 69 -10.78 -4.31 -4.06
N PRO A 70 -10.57 -4.26 -5.38
CA PRO A 70 -10.64 -3.02 -6.16
C PRO A 70 -12.01 -2.34 -6.11
N ASN A 71 -13.08 -3.11 -5.89
CA ASN A 71 -14.47 -2.60 -5.87
C ASN A 71 -14.91 -2.10 -4.48
N LEU A 72 -14.09 -2.26 -3.45
CA LEU A 72 -14.48 -1.90 -2.08
C LEU A 72 -14.43 -0.38 -1.85
N TYR A 73 -13.57 0.32 -2.59
CA TYR A 73 -13.33 1.74 -2.41
C TYR A 73 -13.77 2.53 -3.65
N LYS A 74 -14.34 3.71 -3.42
CA LYS A 74 -14.68 4.66 -4.48
C LYS A 74 -13.47 5.48 -4.91
N GLY A 75 -12.58 5.76 -3.97
CA GLY A 75 -11.34 6.46 -4.22
C GLY A 75 -10.31 6.27 -3.11
N ILE A 76 -9.05 6.43 -3.51
CA ILE A 76 -7.88 6.26 -2.65
C ILE A 76 -6.99 7.49 -2.76
N VAL A 77 -6.48 7.95 -1.62
CA VAL A 77 -5.36 8.89 -1.55
C VAL A 77 -4.15 8.14 -1.02
N SER A 78 -3.08 8.11 -1.80
CA SER A 78 -1.84 7.41 -1.48
C SER A 78 -0.69 8.41 -1.47
N ALA A 79 -0.28 8.85 -0.27
CA ALA A 79 0.73 9.87 -0.10
C ALA A 79 2.12 9.24 0.09
N VAL A 80 3.11 9.71 -0.69
CA VAL A 80 4.51 9.21 -0.65
C VAL A 80 4.60 7.70 -0.51
N PRO A 81 3.93 6.91 -1.40
CA PRO A 81 3.61 5.53 -1.13
C PRO A 81 4.79 4.58 -1.36
N PHE A 82 5.01 3.66 -0.42
CA PHE A 82 5.92 2.54 -0.54
C PHE A 82 5.27 1.40 -1.33
N VAL A 83 5.30 1.50 -2.67
CA VAL A 83 4.51 0.61 -3.56
C VAL A 83 5.33 -0.37 -4.40
N ASP A 84 6.66 -0.21 -4.44
CA ASP A 84 7.58 -1.13 -5.12
C ASP A 84 8.50 -1.81 -4.11
N VAL A 85 7.88 -2.49 -3.15
CA VAL A 85 8.53 -3.08 -1.98
C VAL A 85 9.66 -4.02 -2.38
N LEU A 86 9.43 -4.86 -3.39
CA LEU A 86 10.40 -5.88 -3.79
C LEU A 86 11.69 -5.25 -4.36
N THR A 87 11.56 -4.26 -5.23
CA THR A 87 12.71 -3.56 -5.82
C THR A 87 13.47 -2.79 -4.75
N THR A 88 12.77 -1.97 -3.96
CA THR A 88 13.40 -1.15 -2.91
C THR A 88 14.10 -2.01 -1.86
N MET A 89 13.46 -3.07 -1.38
CA MET A 89 14.08 -3.99 -0.40
C MET A 89 15.22 -4.84 -0.98
N SER A 90 15.35 -4.92 -2.31
CA SER A 90 16.47 -5.61 -2.97
C SER A 90 17.70 -4.71 -3.16
N ASP A 91 17.55 -3.39 -3.06
CA ASP A 91 18.62 -2.43 -3.26
C ASP A 91 19.18 -1.91 -1.93
N LYS A 92 20.33 -2.46 -1.52
CA LYS A 92 21.03 -2.10 -0.29
C LYS A 92 21.62 -0.69 -0.30
N SER A 93 21.68 -0.02 -1.47
CA SER A 93 22.16 1.36 -1.57
C SER A 93 21.12 2.38 -1.11
N ILE A 94 19.85 1.99 -1.03
CA ILE A 94 18.77 2.82 -0.49
C ILE A 94 18.89 2.89 1.04
N PRO A 95 18.95 4.10 1.64
CA PRO A 95 19.36 4.29 3.03
C PRO A 95 18.59 3.49 4.08
N LEU A 96 17.28 3.28 3.92
CA LEU A 96 16.45 2.59 4.91
C LEU A 96 16.39 1.07 4.69
N THR A 97 16.73 0.56 3.51
CA THR A 97 16.52 -0.84 3.12
C THR A 97 17.03 -1.86 4.15
N THR A 98 18.31 -1.76 4.52
CA THR A 98 18.91 -2.76 5.41
C THR A 98 18.38 -2.68 6.85
N PHE A 99 17.97 -1.50 7.30
CA PHE A 99 17.36 -1.30 8.63
C PHE A 99 15.95 -1.90 8.71
N GLU A 100 15.24 -1.92 7.59
CA GLU A 100 13.85 -2.34 7.52
C GLU A 100 13.66 -3.82 7.15
N TYR A 101 14.74 -4.61 7.02
CA TYR A 101 14.63 -6.06 6.82
C TYR A 101 13.83 -6.77 7.92
N LYS A 102 13.82 -6.23 9.14
CA LYS A 102 13.03 -6.77 10.25
C LYS A 102 11.55 -6.41 10.19
N GLU A 103 11.20 -5.46 9.32
CA GLU A 103 9.82 -5.01 9.11
C GLU A 103 9.19 -5.71 7.91
N TRP A 104 9.90 -5.72 6.77
CA TRP A 104 9.38 -6.22 5.50
C TRP A 104 9.91 -7.60 5.11
N GLY A 105 11.10 -7.95 5.54
CA GLY A 105 11.86 -9.11 5.10
C GLY A 105 13.04 -8.75 4.20
N ASN A 106 13.95 -9.72 4.01
CA ASN A 106 15.13 -9.59 3.16
C ASN A 106 14.96 -10.40 1.86
N PRO A 107 14.82 -9.77 0.68
CA PRO A 107 14.66 -10.47 -0.60
C PRO A 107 15.83 -11.39 -0.99
N ALA A 108 17.00 -11.27 -0.36
CA ALA A 108 18.09 -12.23 -0.54
C ALA A 108 17.75 -13.63 0.01
N ILE A 109 16.75 -13.71 0.89
CA ILE A 109 16.22 -14.97 1.43
C ILE A 109 15.03 -15.38 0.57
N LYS A 110 15.16 -16.52 -0.16
CA LYS A 110 14.17 -17.00 -1.14
C LYS A 110 12.73 -17.00 -0.60
N LYS A 111 12.51 -17.45 0.64
CA LYS A 111 11.19 -17.50 1.27
C LYS A 111 10.61 -16.09 1.45
N GLU A 112 11.42 -15.14 1.89
CA GLU A 112 11.01 -13.76 2.14
C GLU A 112 10.79 -13.01 0.82
N TYR A 113 11.62 -13.26 -0.21
CA TYR A 113 11.44 -12.75 -1.56
C TYR A 113 10.03 -13.08 -2.10
N PHE A 114 9.66 -14.34 -2.09
CA PHE A 114 8.35 -14.75 -2.62
C PHE A 114 7.20 -14.22 -1.78
N TYR A 115 7.39 -14.09 -0.47
CA TYR A 115 6.37 -13.50 0.39
C TYR A 115 6.18 -12.01 0.09
N ILE A 116 7.26 -11.23 -0.03
CA ILE A 116 7.19 -9.81 -0.40
C ILE A 116 6.55 -9.66 -1.79
N LYS A 117 6.99 -10.46 -2.77
CA LYS A 117 6.43 -10.45 -4.13
C LYS A 117 4.93 -10.66 -4.14
N ASN A 118 4.41 -11.47 -3.21
CA ASN A 118 2.99 -11.81 -3.12
C ASN A 118 2.09 -10.63 -2.72
N TYR A 119 2.65 -9.58 -2.09
CA TYR A 119 1.88 -8.42 -1.68
C TYR A 119 2.39 -7.07 -2.21
N SER A 120 3.59 -7.00 -2.73
CA SER A 120 4.16 -5.75 -3.27
C SER A 120 3.22 -5.15 -4.31
N PRO A 121 2.68 -3.93 -4.10
CA PRO A 121 1.62 -3.39 -4.94
C PRO A 121 1.98 -3.33 -6.41
N TYR A 122 3.18 -2.86 -6.75
CA TYR A 122 3.65 -2.75 -8.12
C TYR A 122 3.69 -4.11 -8.83
N ASP A 123 4.10 -5.17 -8.13
CA ASP A 123 4.24 -6.51 -8.67
C ASP A 123 2.90 -7.22 -8.88
N ASN A 124 1.85 -6.78 -8.16
CA ASN A 124 0.52 -7.38 -8.18
C ASN A 124 -0.54 -6.54 -8.91
N ILE A 125 -0.12 -5.53 -9.68
CA ILE A 125 -1.03 -4.85 -10.61
C ILE A 125 -1.44 -5.81 -11.71
N ASP A 126 -2.74 -5.95 -11.91
CA ASP A 126 -3.36 -6.79 -12.92
C ASP A 126 -4.54 -6.05 -13.57
N PHE A 127 -5.14 -6.61 -14.62
CA PHE A 127 -6.31 -6.03 -15.29
C PHE A 127 -7.53 -6.08 -14.36
N LYS A 128 -7.81 -4.97 -13.67
CA LYS A 128 -8.88 -4.84 -12.66
C LYS A 128 -9.57 -3.47 -12.76
N PRO A 129 -10.83 -3.37 -12.30
CA PRO A 129 -11.56 -2.10 -12.25
C PRO A 129 -11.13 -1.25 -11.03
N TYR A 130 -9.92 -0.70 -11.08
CA TYR A 130 -9.39 0.10 -9.97
C TYR A 130 -10.25 1.32 -9.66
N PRO A 131 -10.34 1.74 -8.37
CA PRO A 131 -11.04 2.95 -7.97
C PRO A 131 -10.35 4.21 -8.51
N ALA A 132 -10.90 5.38 -8.25
CA ALA A 132 -10.17 6.63 -8.44
C ALA A 132 -8.95 6.66 -7.48
N VAL A 133 -7.78 7.03 -8.00
CA VAL A 133 -6.53 7.04 -7.20
C VAL A 133 -5.84 8.39 -7.36
N LEU A 134 -5.52 9.02 -6.24
CA LEU A 134 -4.62 10.18 -6.18
C LEU A 134 -3.34 9.76 -5.45
N VAL A 135 -2.25 9.74 -6.18
CA VAL A 135 -0.90 9.56 -5.62
C VAL A 135 -0.22 10.90 -5.49
N THR A 136 0.34 11.19 -4.32
CA THR A 136 1.18 12.39 -4.13
C THR A 136 2.59 11.98 -3.73
N SER A 137 3.61 12.67 -4.23
CA SER A 137 5.02 12.40 -3.90
C SER A 137 5.88 13.64 -4.12
N SER A 138 7.16 13.55 -3.76
CA SER A 138 8.16 14.58 -4.03
C SER A 138 9.37 13.96 -4.73
N LEU A 139 9.96 14.71 -5.67
CA LEU A 139 11.20 14.32 -6.34
C LEU A 139 12.36 14.18 -5.34
N PHE A 140 12.32 14.94 -4.25
CA PHE A 140 13.37 15.00 -3.22
C PHE A 140 13.01 14.23 -1.94
N ASP A 141 12.06 13.29 -2.02
CA ASP A 141 11.73 12.44 -0.88
C ASP A 141 12.93 11.56 -0.53
N SER A 142 13.42 11.68 0.69
CA SER A 142 14.58 10.95 1.20
C SER A 142 14.26 9.59 1.81
N GLN A 143 12.98 9.27 2.00
CA GLN A 143 12.52 8.03 2.64
C GLN A 143 11.90 7.07 1.63
N VAL A 144 10.94 7.54 0.84
CA VAL A 144 10.33 6.76 -0.24
C VAL A 144 10.74 7.34 -1.57
N GLN A 145 11.53 6.59 -2.32
CA GLN A 145 12.12 7.07 -3.56
C GLN A 145 11.05 7.45 -4.59
N TYR A 146 11.22 8.59 -5.24
CA TYR A 146 10.25 9.15 -6.20
C TYR A 146 9.91 8.21 -7.36
N PHE A 147 10.81 7.29 -7.70
CA PHE A 147 10.60 6.36 -8.80
C PHE A 147 9.50 5.33 -8.50
N GLU A 148 9.23 5.02 -7.23
CA GLU A 148 8.16 4.09 -6.87
C GLU A 148 6.80 4.57 -7.37
N PRO A 149 6.28 5.75 -6.95
CA PRO A 149 5.03 6.28 -7.49
C PRO A 149 5.10 6.62 -8.97
N ALA A 150 6.29 7.05 -9.47
CA ALA A 150 6.47 7.39 -10.88
C ALA A 150 6.33 6.19 -11.82
N LYS A 151 6.70 4.97 -11.39
CA LYS A 151 6.46 3.71 -12.14
C LYS A 151 5.07 3.13 -11.87
N TYR A 152 4.62 3.23 -10.62
CA TYR A 152 3.36 2.64 -10.17
C TYR A 152 2.15 3.21 -10.91
N VAL A 153 2.06 4.55 -11.00
CA VAL A 153 0.91 5.22 -11.61
C VAL A 153 0.75 4.90 -13.11
N PRO A 154 1.79 4.97 -13.97
CA PRO A 154 1.66 4.54 -15.37
C PRO A 154 1.21 3.09 -15.51
N LYS A 155 1.81 2.16 -14.76
CA LYS A 155 1.43 0.75 -14.80
C LYS A 155 -0.02 0.55 -14.38
N LEU A 156 -0.48 1.24 -13.34
CA LEU A 156 -1.86 1.17 -12.88
C LEU A 156 -2.84 1.71 -13.96
N ARG A 157 -2.46 2.80 -14.66
CA ARG A 157 -3.24 3.34 -15.79
C ARG A 157 -3.34 2.37 -16.96
N GLU A 158 -2.27 1.65 -17.25
CA GLU A 158 -2.23 0.67 -18.34
C GLU A 158 -3.14 -0.54 -18.04
N HIS A 159 -3.24 -0.94 -16.77
CA HIS A 159 -3.94 -2.15 -16.37
C HIS A 159 -5.37 -1.91 -15.85
N THR A 160 -5.76 -0.65 -15.61
CA THR A 160 -7.14 -0.40 -15.15
C THR A 160 -8.17 -0.68 -16.24
N THR A 161 -9.21 -1.42 -15.89
CA THR A 161 -10.37 -1.63 -16.76
C THR A 161 -11.51 -0.63 -16.51
N SER A 162 -11.34 0.24 -15.48
CA SER A 162 -12.29 1.31 -15.16
C SER A 162 -11.94 2.61 -15.89
N LYS A 163 -12.91 3.55 -15.92
CA LYS A 163 -12.71 4.92 -16.41
C LYS A 163 -12.36 5.90 -15.26
N ASN A 164 -12.10 5.39 -14.07
CA ASN A 164 -11.80 6.22 -12.92
C ASN A 164 -10.43 6.93 -13.10
N PRO A 165 -10.28 8.18 -12.66
CA PRO A 165 -9.02 8.89 -12.78
C PRO A 165 -7.95 8.27 -11.88
N ILE A 166 -6.74 8.11 -12.43
CA ILE A 166 -5.55 7.71 -11.70
C ILE A 166 -4.52 8.83 -11.90
N LEU A 167 -4.29 9.58 -10.84
CA LEU A 167 -3.54 10.85 -10.87
C LEU A 167 -2.25 10.74 -10.05
N LEU A 168 -1.20 11.37 -10.56
CA LEU A 168 0.05 11.60 -9.84
C LEU A 168 0.26 13.11 -9.68
N LYS A 169 0.44 13.56 -8.44
CA LYS A 169 0.90 14.89 -8.10
C LYS A 169 2.33 14.78 -7.56
N MET A 170 3.30 15.21 -8.35
CA MET A 170 4.71 15.24 -7.98
C MET A 170 5.11 16.65 -7.56
N ASN A 171 5.65 16.82 -6.36
CA ASN A 171 6.33 18.04 -5.96
C ASN A 171 7.75 18.04 -6.57
N LEU A 172 8.07 19.07 -7.35
CA LEU A 172 9.38 19.22 -8.02
C LEU A 172 10.28 20.23 -7.31
N ILE A 173 9.83 20.84 -6.23
CA ILE A 173 10.55 21.83 -5.44
C ILE A 173 10.82 21.18 -4.08
N GLY A 174 12.07 21.22 -3.62
CA GLY A 174 12.49 20.70 -2.31
C GLY A 174 12.11 21.62 -1.17
#